data_a9d89099f9e27072962824df491b76b7
#
_entry.id   a9d89099f9e27072962824df491b76b7
#
_cell.length_a   1.000
_cell.length_b   1.000
_cell.length_c   1.000
_cell.angle_alpha   90.00
_cell.angle_beta   90.00
_cell.angle_gamma   90.00
#
_symmetry.space_group_name_H-M   'P 1'
#
loop_
_entity.id
_entity.type
_entity.pdbx_description
1 polymer ?
#
loop_
_entity_poly.entity_id
_entity_poly.type
_entity_poly.pdbx_seq_one_letter_code
_entity_poly.pdbx_strand_id
1 'polypeptide(L)'
;MPSAEEIVELWRFRRNNSDITLSRMRRIRDVYNGDLVLPFAEETEPAVANLVLMGVDQKAGRIASVVPQIYFPPAKPGTKTSEERSQHKREAVRAWWDDNDISAQLTARARHLVAYGRTVVMLAPDSKMKVPRWKVRNPLSVFASDEVEYPGCPSDIIAAHNKPFAWFRQHYPELAARANHDGHYKDQDQVVLLEYSDAEEYALVFGGIDTTYIPGYVSHQWETDTWSGFAADLIRLPNRAGRTLAAIAARPTLDREQGEMDQMVGMYGAQAKLTALQMDAIEKAIYPDTYLISRPNEQARFVRGPFDGRSGEVNIISGGEVQTINDQPGWMTDPLIDRLERSQRLTGGIPAEFGGESTTNVRTGRRGDAIMSAVVDFPLAEAQNTLAKSLQQEDAIAIQIAKAYWGSSKVSYHYVEGRKLRGGTYTPNELFEGPLYHKVSYPVAGADMNNLIVGVGQRIGLGTMSKQSAAELDPLIDDPELETDRMTAEGLHAALLASVQNAAAEGGMPPQVVGRIMELVRSNKLELHEAIAKAQEEAAEEQEQAQAQPTGMEEALAQEAAQGMGEPQAVPQVGEPGASLGNLQQLMTNLRRTGTRQAGREVLG
;
A
#
# COMPACT_ATOMS: atom_id res chain seq x y z
N MET A 1 31.16 4.07 -19.83
CA MET A 1 30.43 5.23 -19.27
C MET A 1 29.94 6.08 -20.42
N PRO A 2 28.64 6.12 -20.70
CA PRO A 2 28.12 6.91 -21.81
C PRO A 2 28.26 8.42 -21.51
N SER A 3 28.60 9.19 -22.52
CA SER A 3 28.63 10.66 -22.45
C SER A 3 27.21 11.24 -22.33
N ALA A 4 27.09 12.53 -21.99
CA ALA A 4 25.79 13.19 -21.94
C ALA A 4 25.06 13.13 -23.28
N GLU A 5 25.79 13.26 -24.37
CA GLU A 5 25.25 13.17 -25.74
C GLU A 5 24.74 11.77 -26.05
N GLU A 6 25.51 10.74 -25.70
CA GLU A 6 25.10 9.34 -25.88
C GLU A 6 23.85 8.99 -25.06
N ILE A 7 23.71 9.51 -23.82
CA ILE A 7 22.51 9.33 -23.01
C ILE A 7 21.28 9.98 -23.68
N VAL A 8 21.43 11.17 -24.25
CA VAL A 8 20.35 11.87 -24.97
C VAL A 8 19.96 11.10 -26.24
N GLU A 9 20.95 10.60 -27.00
CA GLU A 9 20.69 9.77 -28.19
C GLU A 9 20.00 8.46 -27.83
N LEU A 10 20.47 7.80 -26.77
CA LEU A 10 19.85 6.57 -26.25
C LEU A 10 18.41 6.81 -25.80
N TRP A 11 18.14 7.92 -25.11
CA TRP A 11 16.80 8.32 -24.74
C TRP A 11 15.90 8.52 -25.96
N ARG A 12 16.36 9.27 -26.97
CA ARG A 12 15.61 9.48 -28.21
C ARG A 12 15.31 8.17 -28.94
N PHE A 13 16.30 7.30 -29.06
CA PHE A 13 16.14 5.99 -29.67
C PHE A 13 15.07 5.16 -28.95
N ARG A 14 15.16 5.04 -27.62
CA ARG A 14 14.19 4.26 -26.82
C ARG A 14 12.79 4.88 -26.86
N ARG A 15 12.69 6.19 -26.80
CA ARG A 15 11.41 6.89 -26.94
C ARG A 15 10.72 6.55 -28.27
N ASN A 16 11.44 6.62 -29.35
CA ASN A 16 10.90 6.33 -30.69
C ASN A 16 10.49 4.85 -30.81
N ASN A 17 11.30 3.93 -30.27
CA ASN A 17 10.95 2.51 -30.26
C ASN A 17 9.72 2.20 -29.37
N SER A 18 9.48 2.99 -28.35
CA SER A 18 8.34 2.83 -27.44
C SER A 18 7.09 3.60 -27.86
N ASP A 19 7.08 4.26 -29.02
CA ASP A 19 6.00 5.19 -29.42
C ASP A 19 4.60 4.55 -29.39
N ILE A 20 4.45 3.30 -29.84
CA ILE A 20 3.17 2.58 -29.81
C ILE A 20 2.69 2.39 -28.37
N THR A 21 3.59 1.99 -27.47
CA THR A 21 3.29 1.79 -26.05
C THR A 21 2.96 3.12 -25.37
N LEU A 22 3.73 4.15 -25.65
CA LEU A 22 3.50 5.50 -25.10
C LEU A 22 2.18 6.09 -25.59
N SER A 23 1.87 5.98 -26.89
CA SER A 23 0.60 6.46 -27.45
C SER A 23 -0.62 5.79 -26.82
N ARG A 24 -0.52 4.49 -26.54
CA ARG A 24 -1.56 3.76 -25.81
C ARG A 24 -1.70 4.27 -24.36
N MET A 25 -0.59 4.41 -23.63
CA MET A 25 -0.59 4.91 -22.25
C MET A 25 -1.14 6.33 -22.16
N ARG A 26 -0.81 7.20 -23.13
CA ARG A 26 -1.34 8.57 -23.23
C ARG A 26 -2.86 8.55 -23.42
N ARG A 27 -3.34 7.73 -24.34
CA ARG A 27 -4.78 7.61 -24.60
C ARG A 27 -5.56 7.18 -23.36
N ILE A 28 -5.03 6.21 -22.58
CA ILE A 28 -5.65 5.81 -21.32
C ILE A 28 -5.66 6.96 -20.32
N ARG A 29 -4.56 7.68 -20.19
CA ARG A 29 -4.45 8.82 -19.29
C ARG A 29 -5.44 9.93 -19.69
N ASP A 30 -5.55 10.26 -20.99
CA ASP A 30 -6.45 11.30 -21.47
C ASP A 30 -7.90 10.93 -21.14
N VAL A 31 -8.29 9.67 -21.37
CA VAL A 31 -9.61 9.18 -20.97
C VAL A 31 -9.78 9.21 -19.44
N TYR A 32 -8.79 8.78 -18.68
CA TYR A 32 -8.84 8.79 -17.21
C TYR A 32 -9.03 10.21 -16.66
N ASN A 33 -8.33 11.19 -17.23
CA ASN A 33 -8.43 12.60 -16.83
C ASN A 33 -9.70 13.29 -17.34
N GLY A 34 -10.42 12.71 -18.30
CA GLY A 34 -11.54 13.35 -18.97
C GLY A 34 -11.14 14.22 -20.17
N ASP A 35 -9.88 14.18 -20.60
CA ASP A 35 -9.33 14.98 -21.70
C ASP A 35 -9.59 14.35 -23.08
N LEU A 36 -10.61 13.49 -23.21
CA LEU A 36 -10.93 12.82 -24.47
C LEU A 36 -11.47 13.84 -25.48
N VAL A 37 -10.69 14.10 -26.52
CA VAL A 37 -11.13 14.93 -27.64
C VAL A 37 -12.10 14.13 -28.51
N LEU A 38 -13.36 14.58 -28.56
CA LEU A 38 -14.36 14.05 -29.47
C LEU A 38 -14.27 14.77 -30.81
N PRO A 39 -14.52 14.09 -31.93
CA PRO A 39 -14.48 14.70 -33.28
C PRO A 39 -15.76 15.51 -33.57
N PHE A 40 -16.14 16.41 -32.69
CA PHE A 40 -17.29 17.30 -32.79
C PHE A 40 -16.89 18.75 -32.56
N ALA A 41 -17.85 19.66 -32.73
CA ALA A 41 -17.66 21.07 -32.42
C ALA A 41 -17.14 21.21 -30.95
N GLU A 42 -16.24 22.17 -30.77
CA GLU A 42 -15.48 22.39 -29.53
C GLU A 42 -16.34 22.53 -28.25
N GLU A 43 -17.65 22.70 -28.38
CA GLU A 43 -18.60 22.96 -27.31
C GLU A 43 -19.29 21.69 -26.74
N THR A 44 -19.08 20.51 -27.37
CA THR A 44 -19.78 19.29 -26.95
C THR A 44 -18.94 18.44 -26.02
N GLU A 45 -19.21 18.50 -24.72
CA GLU A 45 -18.55 17.66 -23.72
C GLU A 45 -19.12 16.23 -23.74
N PRO A 46 -18.32 15.20 -23.42
CA PRO A 46 -18.80 13.83 -23.33
C PRO A 46 -19.69 13.64 -22.11
N ALA A 47 -21.02 13.54 -22.32
CA ALA A 47 -22.01 13.31 -21.29
C ALA A 47 -22.15 11.81 -20.94
N VAL A 48 -21.01 11.15 -20.64
CA VAL A 48 -20.96 9.70 -20.34
C VAL A 48 -20.18 9.47 -19.05
N ALA A 49 -20.65 8.53 -18.22
CA ALA A 49 -19.91 8.13 -17.04
C ALA A 49 -18.52 7.56 -17.41
N ASN A 50 -17.47 8.09 -16.81
CA ASN A 50 -16.12 7.62 -17.06
C ASN A 50 -15.84 6.30 -16.34
N LEU A 51 -16.23 5.19 -16.97
CA LEU A 51 -16.01 3.85 -16.44
C LEU A 51 -14.52 3.47 -16.37
N VAL A 52 -13.66 4.10 -17.18
CA VAL A 52 -12.20 3.87 -17.11
C VAL A 52 -11.63 4.45 -15.84
N LEU A 53 -11.98 5.70 -15.47
CA LEU A 53 -11.59 6.32 -14.21
C LEU A 53 -12.08 5.46 -13.02
N MET A 54 -13.37 5.11 -13.02
CA MET A 54 -13.96 4.32 -11.96
C MET A 54 -13.27 2.94 -11.82
N GLY A 55 -13.02 2.26 -12.93
CA GLY A 55 -12.36 0.96 -12.94
C GLY A 55 -10.92 0.99 -12.45
N VAL A 56 -10.14 1.99 -12.86
CA VAL A 56 -8.77 2.19 -12.38
C VAL A 56 -8.75 2.43 -10.88
N ASP A 57 -9.57 3.38 -10.38
CA ASP A 57 -9.55 3.76 -8.97
C ASP A 57 -10.08 2.67 -8.05
N GLN A 58 -11.16 1.99 -8.41
CA GLN A 58 -11.72 0.89 -7.62
C GLN A 58 -10.76 -0.29 -7.53
N LYS A 59 -10.15 -0.69 -8.65
CA LYS A 59 -9.17 -1.79 -8.65
C LYS A 59 -7.90 -1.40 -7.91
N ALA A 60 -7.38 -0.20 -8.16
CA ALA A 60 -6.18 0.28 -7.46
C ALA A 60 -6.41 0.37 -5.95
N GLY A 61 -7.57 0.85 -5.51
CA GLY A 61 -7.94 0.89 -4.10
C GLY A 61 -7.96 -0.50 -3.46
N ARG A 62 -8.50 -1.50 -4.15
CA ARG A 62 -8.49 -2.89 -3.66
C ARG A 62 -7.10 -3.52 -3.63
N ILE A 63 -6.28 -3.29 -4.67
CA ILE A 63 -4.89 -3.77 -4.69
C ILE A 63 -4.10 -3.19 -3.51
N ALA A 64 -4.27 -1.91 -3.23
CA ALA A 64 -3.54 -1.18 -2.19
C ALA A 64 -4.16 -1.28 -0.79
N SER A 65 -5.32 -1.90 -0.64
CA SER A 65 -6.01 -2.01 0.67
C SER A 65 -5.26 -2.88 1.68
N VAL A 66 -4.39 -3.76 1.20
CA VAL A 66 -3.56 -4.64 2.03
C VAL A 66 -2.09 -4.33 1.77
N VAL A 67 -1.33 -4.12 2.84
CA VAL A 67 0.13 -3.94 2.75
C VAL A 67 0.79 -5.32 2.75
N PRO A 68 1.74 -5.59 1.84
CA PRO A 68 2.43 -6.88 1.84
C PRO A 68 3.36 -7.02 3.04
N GLN A 69 3.59 -8.25 3.44
CA GLN A 69 4.47 -8.60 4.56
C GLN A 69 5.88 -8.94 4.06
N ILE A 70 6.87 -8.57 4.87
CA ILE A 70 8.28 -8.87 4.63
C ILE A 70 8.70 -10.02 5.53
N TYR A 71 9.28 -11.04 4.94
CA TYR A 71 9.81 -12.19 5.65
C TYR A 71 11.29 -12.42 5.34
N PHE A 72 12.12 -12.49 6.36
CA PHE A 72 13.52 -12.90 6.30
C PHE A 72 13.66 -14.27 6.96
N PRO A 73 13.94 -15.35 6.23
CA PRO A 73 14.17 -16.64 6.87
C PRO A 73 15.44 -16.62 7.72
N PRO A 74 15.41 -17.21 8.94
CA PRO A 74 16.60 -17.34 9.75
C PRO A 74 17.63 -18.27 9.05
N ALA A 75 18.91 -17.90 9.08
CA ALA A 75 19.96 -18.68 8.43
C ALA A 75 20.12 -20.09 9.05
N LYS A 76 19.83 -20.21 10.36
CA LYS A 76 19.78 -21.47 11.11
C LYS A 76 18.50 -21.50 11.93
N PRO A 77 17.45 -22.18 11.45
CA PRO A 77 16.21 -22.31 12.20
C PRO A 77 16.43 -22.92 13.60
N GLY A 78 15.69 -22.45 14.60
CA GLY A 78 15.82 -22.91 15.97
C GLY A 78 17.02 -22.36 16.76
N THR A 79 17.80 -21.47 16.17
CA THR A 79 18.89 -20.79 16.87
C THR A 79 18.46 -19.35 17.20
N LYS A 80 18.30 -19.05 18.49
CA LYS A 80 17.84 -17.74 18.99
C LYS A 80 18.54 -16.55 18.35
N THR A 81 19.86 -16.58 18.25
CA THR A 81 20.65 -15.50 17.62
C THR A 81 20.33 -15.32 16.13
N SER A 82 20.01 -16.41 15.42
CA SER A 82 19.66 -16.33 13.98
C SER A 82 18.25 -15.79 13.79
N GLU A 83 17.33 -16.12 14.69
CA GLU A 83 15.96 -15.60 14.70
C GLU A 83 15.94 -14.11 15.05
N GLU A 84 16.66 -13.69 16.10
CA GLU A 84 16.81 -12.28 16.47
C GLU A 84 17.41 -11.45 15.33
N ARG A 85 18.43 -11.99 14.62
CA ARG A 85 19.04 -11.32 13.46
C ARG A 85 18.05 -11.21 12.29
N SER A 86 17.24 -12.23 12.05
CA SER A 86 16.18 -12.23 11.04
C SER A 86 15.14 -11.16 11.36
N GLN A 87 14.71 -11.08 12.60
CA GLN A 87 13.78 -10.07 13.10
C GLN A 87 14.33 -8.66 12.92
N HIS A 88 15.60 -8.41 13.30
CA HIS A 88 16.23 -7.09 13.11
C HIS A 88 16.33 -6.69 11.64
N LYS A 89 16.55 -7.65 10.69
CA LYS A 89 16.51 -7.36 9.25
C LYS A 89 15.13 -6.88 8.82
N ARG A 90 14.08 -7.58 9.28
CA ARG A 90 12.69 -7.22 8.99
C ARG A 90 12.35 -5.83 9.53
N GLU A 91 12.69 -5.56 10.80
CA GLU A 91 12.46 -4.27 11.45
C GLU A 91 13.16 -3.10 10.73
N ALA A 92 14.42 -3.29 10.31
CA ALA A 92 15.17 -2.28 9.60
C ALA A 92 14.54 -1.94 8.23
N VAL A 93 14.14 -2.96 7.45
CA VAL A 93 13.48 -2.75 6.16
C VAL A 93 12.09 -2.15 6.34
N ARG A 94 11.35 -2.58 7.36
CA ARG A 94 10.05 -1.99 7.69
C ARG A 94 10.16 -0.51 8.06
N ALA A 95 11.16 -0.13 8.84
CA ALA A 95 11.43 1.27 9.16
C ALA A 95 11.73 2.10 7.89
N TRP A 96 12.45 1.53 6.91
CA TRP A 96 12.64 2.20 5.62
C TRP A 96 11.33 2.36 4.85
N TRP A 97 10.44 1.38 4.90
CA TRP A 97 9.11 1.47 4.27
C TRP A 97 8.27 2.57 4.92
N ASP A 98 8.28 2.67 6.25
CA ASP A 98 7.58 3.72 6.99
C ASP A 98 8.17 5.11 6.68
N ASP A 99 9.50 5.24 6.67
CA ASP A 99 10.21 6.50 6.32
C ASP A 99 9.95 6.99 4.87
N ASN A 100 9.50 6.10 4.00
CA ASN A 100 9.18 6.40 2.61
C ASN A 100 7.69 6.35 2.29
N ASP A 101 6.82 6.17 3.27
CA ASP A 101 5.36 6.05 3.09
C ASP A 101 4.98 5.03 2.01
N ILE A 102 5.61 3.83 2.03
CA ILE A 102 5.38 2.83 0.99
C ILE A 102 3.90 2.45 0.90
N SER A 103 3.19 2.38 2.02
CA SER A 103 1.75 2.11 2.07
C SER A 103 0.94 3.13 1.26
N ALA A 104 1.24 4.42 1.38
CA ALA A 104 0.61 5.48 0.59
C ALA A 104 0.97 5.40 -0.90
N GLN A 105 2.23 5.02 -1.21
CA GLN A 105 2.68 4.85 -2.59
C GLN A 105 2.00 3.67 -3.31
N LEU A 106 1.55 2.63 -2.58
CA LEU A 106 0.92 1.45 -3.18
C LEU A 106 -0.28 1.80 -4.06
N THR A 107 -1.09 2.77 -3.65
CA THR A 107 -2.25 3.22 -4.46
C THR A 107 -1.82 3.82 -5.81
N ALA A 108 -0.80 4.66 -5.83
CA ALA A 108 -0.27 5.23 -7.07
C ALA A 108 0.36 4.16 -7.96
N ARG A 109 1.10 3.22 -7.38
CA ARG A 109 1.69 2.07 -8.10
C ARG A 109 0.62 1.17 -8.69
N ALA A 110 -0.44 0.89 -7.94
CA ALA A 110 -1.58 0.10 -8.40
C ALA A 110 -2.32 0.79 -9.56
N ARG A 111 -2.53 2.12 -9.48
CA ARG A 111 -3.09 2.89 -10.61
C ARG A 111 -2.24 2.76 -11.86
N HIS A 112 -0.91 2.91 -11.74
CA HIS A 112 0.00 2.74 -12.87
C HIS A 112 -0.08 1.32 -13.45
N LEU A 113 -0.12 0.29 -12.59
CA LEU A 113 -0.18 -1.09 -13.03
C LEU A 113 -1.51 -1.41 -13.74
N VAL A 114 -2.63 -0.95 -13.22
CA VAL A 114 -3.97 -1.16 -13.81
C VAL A 114 -4.12 -0.37 -15.11
N ALA A 115 -3.71 0.91 -15.14
CA ALA A 115 -3.87 1.78 -16.29
C ALA A 115 -2.83 1.48 -17.39
N TYR A 116 -1.56 1.41 -17.03
CA TYR A 116 -0.47 1.33 -18.00
C TYR A 116 0.10 -0.08 -18.21
N GLY A 117 -0.20 -1.00 -17.32
CA GLY A 117 0.36 -2.35 -17.31
C GLY A 117 1.72 -2.46 -16.65
N ARG A 118 2.30 -1.33 -16.20
CA ARG A 118 3.57 -1.30 -15.48
C ARG A 118 3.65 -0.16 -14.46
N THR A 119 4.44 -0.35 -13.42
CA THR A 119 4.85 0.71 -12.50
C THR A 119 6.37 0.70 -12.35
N VAL A 120 6.97 1.85 -12.14
CA VAL A 120 8.41 2.03 -12.06
C VAL A 120 8.77 2.76 -10.79
N VAL A 121 9.77 2.23 -10.09
CA VAL A 121 10.32 2.82 -8.88
C VAL A 121 11.82 2.96 -9.05
N MET A 122 12.35 4.14 -8.76
CA MET A 122 13.79 4.38 -8.67
C MET A 122 14.18 4.61 -7.22
N LEU A 123 15.34 4.11 -6.85
CA LEU A 123 15.88 4.29 -5.52
C LEU A 123 17.09 5.24 -5.55
N ALA A 124 17.27 5.97 -4.46
CA ALA A 124 18.41 6.87 -4.32
C ALA A 124 18.93 6.86 -2.87
N PRO A 125 20.25 6.98 -2.65
CA PRO A 125 20.79 7.10 -1.30
C PRO A 125 20.50 8.51 -0.72
N ASP A 126 19.91 8.58 0.48
CA ASP A 126 19.84 9.81 1.26
C ASP A 126 20.99 9.85 2.27
N SER A 127 22.04 10.58 1.93
CA SER A 127 23.25 10.65 2.75
C SER A 127 23.06 11.38 4.09
N LYS A 128 22.01 12.22 4.22
CA LYS A 128 21.72 12.95 5.45
C LYS A 128 21.06 12.06 6.49
N MET A 129 20.01 11.36 6.05
CA MET A 129 19.24 10.48 6.92
C MET A 129 19.81 9.05 6.97
N LYS A 130 20.73 8.72 6.06
CA LYS A 130 21.28 7.36 5.86
C LYS A 130 20.18 6.31 5.62
N VAL A 131 19.19 6.67 4.81
CA VAL A 131 18.04 5.84 4.44
C VAL A 131 17.94 5.77 2.93
N PRO A 132 17.70 4.60 2.33
CA PRO A 132 17.33 4.50 0.92
C PRO A 132 16.00 5.22 0.68
N ARG A 133 15.86 5.99 -0.40
CA ARG A 133 14.64 6.69 -0.77
C ARG A 133 14.00 6.07 -1.99
N TRP A 134 12.72 5.76 -1.90
CA TRP A 134 11.88 5.26 -2.99
C TRP A 134 11.20 6.42 -3.72
N LYS A 135 11.29 6.43 -5.03
CA LYS A 135 10.65 7.44 -5.89
C LYS A 135 9.84 6.74 -6.97
N VAL A 136 8.53 6.74 -6.83
CA VAL A 136 7.63 6.28 -7.90
C VAL A 136 7.75 7.21 -9.09
N ARG A 137 8.00 6.64 -10.27
CA ARG A 137 8.14 7.38 -11.53
C ARG A 137 6.91 7.14 -12.41
N ASN A 138 6.55 8.18 -13.16
CA ASN A 138 5.49 8.02 -14.16
C ASN A 138 6.01 7.12 -15.29
N PRO A 139 5.33 5.99 -15.60
CA PRO A 139 5.75 5.08 -16.66
C PRO A 139 5.87 5.73 -18.04
N LEU A 140 5.16 6.84 -18.30
CA LEU A 140 5.26 7.61 -19.54
C LEU A 140 6.61 8.31 -19.71
N SER A 141 7.33 8.56 -18.62
CA SER A 141 8.60 9.29 -18.63
C SER A 141 9.82 8.39 -18.44
N VAL A 142 9.65 7.06 -18.45
CA VAL A 142 10.73 6.12 -18.15
C VAL A 142 11.01 5.21 -19.32
N PHE A 143 12.29 5.11 -19.68
CA PHE A 143 12.83 4.37 -20.83
C PHE A 143 13.93 3.43 -20.33
N ALA A 144 13.59 2.17 -20.13
CA ALA A 144 14.50 1.14 -19.68
C ALA A 144 15.16 0.40 -20.83
N SER A 145 16.25 -0.29 -20.55
CA SER A 145 16.84 -1.27 -21.47
C SER A 145 15.93 -2.50 -21.56
N ASP A 146 15.96 -3.15 -22.72
CA ASP A 146 15.34 -4.46 -22.92
C ASP A 146 16.18 -5.58 -22.26
N GLU A 147 17.45 -5.30 -21.97
CA GLU A 147 18.32 -6.22 -21.25
C GLU A 147 17.98 -6.18 -19.76
N VAL A 148 17.75 -7.36 -19.18
CA VAL A 148 17.37 -7.53 -17.79
C VAL A 148 18.52 -8.18 -17.05
N GLU A 149 19.14 -7.47 -16.13
CA GLU A 149 20.20 -8.00 -15.28
C GLU A 149 19.64 -8.93 -14.18
N TYR A 150 18.55 -8.51 -13.55
CA TYR A 150 17.77 -9.28 -12.57
C TYR A 150 16.29 -9.18 -12.91
N PRO A 151 15.46 -10.16 -12.56
CA PRO A 151 14.02 -10.10 -12.80
C PRO A 151 13.40 -8.78 -12.30
N GLY A 152 12.85 -7.97 -13.22
CA GLY A 152 12.30 -6.64 -12.92
C GLY A 152 13.33 -5.51 -12.76
N CYS A 153 14.62 -5.76 -12.95
CA CYS A 153 15.68 -4.75 -12.90
C CYS A 153 16.38 -4.69 -14.25
N PRO A 154 16.18 -3.63 -15.05
CA PRO A 154 16.87 -3.46 -16.33
C PRO A 154 18.35 -3.19 -16.13
N SER A 155 19.18 -3.46 -17.14
CA SER A 155 20.63 -3.17 -17.11
C SER A 155 20.90 -1.67 -16.95
N ASP A 156 20.10 -0.83 -17.58
CA ASP A 156 20.12 0.61 -17.39
C ASP A 156 18.72 1.22 -17.56
N ILE A 157 18.52 2.43 -17.08
CA ILE A 157 17.25 3.15 -17.10
C ILE A 157 17.46 4.65 -17.28
N ILE A 158 16.58 5.28 -18.06
CA ILE A 158 16.51 6.72 -18.21
C ILE A 158 15.13 7.19 -17.76
N ALA A 159 15.07 8.13 -16.82
CA ALA A 159 13.86 8.82 -16.44
C ALA A 159 13.93 10.28 -16.86
N ALA A 160 12.98 10.70 -17.70
CA ALA A 160 12.93 12.06 -18.19
C ALA A 160 12.04 12.94 -17.31
N HIS A 161 12.50 14.14 -17.00
CA HIS A 161 11.81 15.11 -16.16
C HIS A 161 11.76 16.46 -16.81
N ASN A 162 10.62 17.14 -16.74
CA ASN A 162 10.51 18.52 -17.17
C ASN A 162 10.60 19.46 -15.98
N LYS A 163 11.34 20.55 -16.16
CA LYS A 163 11.43 21.66 -15.24
C LYS A 163 11.32 22.97 -15.98
N PRO A 164 10.67 24.03 -15.42
CA PRO A 164 10.67 25.34 -16.03
C PRO A 164 12.10 25.87 -16.20
N PHE A 165 12.37 26.60 -17.28
CA PHE A 165 13.68 27.21 -17.52
C PHE A 165 14.08 28.18 -16.39
N ALA A 166 13.10 28.87 -15.77
CA ALA A 166 13.35 29.68 -14.59
C ALA A 166 14.00 28.87 -13.45
N TRP A 167 13.51 27.65 -13.17
CA TRP A 167 14.10 26.74 -12.17
C TRP A 167 15.53 26.35 -12.57
N PHE A 168 15.74 26.01 -13.84
CA PHE A 168 17.06 25.62 -14.34
C PHE A 168 18.07 26.77 -14.23
N ARG A 169 17.68 27.98 -14.57
CA ARG A 169 18.51 29.18 -14.42
C ARG A 169 18.91 29.45 -12.97
N GLN A 170 17.99 29.20 -12.04
CA GLN A 170 18.28 29.38 -10.62
C GLN A 170 19.30 28.35 -10.08
N HIS A 171 19.22 27.10 -10.53
CA HIS A 171 20.04 26.00 -9.99
C HIS A 171 21.34 25.79 -10.77
N TYR A 172 21.37 26.12 -12.06
CA TYR A 172 22.50 25.91 -12.96
C TYR A 172 22.73 27.16 -13.84
N PRO A 173 23.09 28.31 -13.24
CA PRO A 173 23.13 29.59 -13.96
C PRO A 173 24.12 29.60 -15.15
N GLU A 174 25.29 28.95 -15.01
CA GLU A 174 26.29 28.91 -16.07
C GLU A 174 25.82 28.10 -17.29
N LEU A 175 25.19 26.95 -17.03
CA LEU A 175 24.62 26.13 -18.10
C LEU A 175 23.41 26.79 -18.74
N ALA A 176 22.57 27.44 -17.96
CA ALA A 176 21.44 28.20 -18.47
C ALA A 176 21.89 29.36 -19.36
N ALA A 177 22.95 30.09 -19.01
CA ALA A 177 23.53 31.14 -19.85
C ALA A 177 24.10 30.57 -21.18
N ARG A 178 24.74 29.41 -21.14
CA ARG A 178 25.21 28.71 -22.35
C ARG A 178 24.06 28.23 -23.23
N ALA A 179 23.01 27.64 -22.63
CA ALA A 179 21.85 27.14 -23.33
C ALA A 179 21.04 28.28 -23.98
N ASN A 180 20.94 29.44 -23.33
CA ASN A 180 20.19 30.61 -23.79
C ASN A 180 21.12 31.75 -24.25
N HIS A 181 22.18 31.42 -24.98
CA HIS A 181 23.16 32.40 -25.47
C HIS A 181 22.49 33.48 -26.32
N ASP A 182 21.49 33.10 -27.13
CA ASP A 182 20.79 34.01 -28.06
C ASP A 182 19.53 34.65 -27.44
N GLY A 183 19.24 34.39 -26.17
CA GLY A 183 18.10 34.99 -25.45
C GLY A 183 16.71 34.55 -25.94
N HIS A 184 16.62 33.43 -26.66
CA HIS A 184 15.37 32.96 -27.27
C HIS A 184 14.43 32.25 -26.28
N TYR A 185 14.96 31.70 -25.17
CA TYR A 185 14.16 30.91 -24.24
C TYR A 185 13.55 31.76 -23.14
N LYS A 186 12.27 31.47 -22.85
CA LYS A 186 11.48 32.15 -21.83
C LYS A 186 11.48 31.33 -20.53
N ASP A 187 11.17 31.97 -19.44
CA ASP A 187 11.12 31.36 -18.12
C ASP A 187 10.12 30.19 -18.00
N GLN A 188 9.09 30.18 -18.84
CA GLN A 188 8.07 29.13 -18.90
C GLN A 188 8.46 27.92 -19.76
N ASP A 189 9.45 28.07 -20.66
CA ASP A 189 9.92 26.95 -21.50
C ASP A 189 10.41 25.80 -20.62
N GLN A 190 10.27 24.58 -21.10
CA GLN A 190 10.57 23.39 -20.29
C GLN A 190 11.95 22.83 -20.62
N VAL A 191 12.74 22.66 -19.59
CA VAL A 191 14.02 21.96 -19.66
C VAL A 191 13.80 20.47 -19.42
N VAL A 192 14.36 19.65 -20.28
CA VAL A 192 14.37 18.20 -20.13
C VAL A 192 15.61 17.77 -19.38
N LEU A 193 15.41 17.15 -18.26
CA LEU A 193 16.44 16.53 -17.45
C LEU A 193 16.31 15.02 -17.56
N LEU A 194 17.41 14.36 -17.90
CA LEU A 194 17.48 12.91 -18.01
C LEU A 194 18.23 12.34 -16.80
N GLU A 195 17.56 11.58 -15.99
CA GLU A 195 18.12 10.82 -14.86
C GLU A 195 18.49 9.44 -15.38
N TYR A 196 19.76 9.18 -15.57
CA TYR A 196 20.32 7.91 -16.04
C TYR A 196 20.88 7.10 -14.88
N SER A 197 20.67 5.81 -14.88
CA SER A 197 21.27 4.90 -13.90
C SER A 197 21.57 3.55 -14.54
N ASP A 198 22.80 3.08 -14.34
CA ASP A 198 23.23 1.71 -14.62
C ASP A 198 23.96 1.10 -13.41
N ALA A 199 24.67 -0.01 -13.60
CA ALA A 199 25.41 -0.67 -12.54
C ALA A 199 26.67 0.10 -12.09
N GLU A 200 27.23 0.97 -12.94
CA GLU A 200 28.49 1.66 -12.70
C GLU A 200 28.30 3.11 -12.28
N GLU A 201 27.26 3.79 -12.83
CA GLU A 201 27.08 5.21 -12.64
C GLU A 201 25.61 5.64 -12.46
N TYR A 202 25.48 6.81 -11.88
CA TYR A 202 24.26 7.60 -11.82
C TYR A 202 24.56 8.97 -12.41
N ALA A 203 23.81 9.39 -13.41
CA ALA A 203 24.00 10.68 -14.05
C ALA A 203 22.67 11.44 -14.14
N LEU A 204 22.71 12.75 -13.89
CA LEU A 204 21.67 13.69 -14.24
C LEU A 204 22.19 14.56 -15.39
N VAL A 205 21.53 14.49 -16.53
CA VAL A 205 21.96 15.11 -17.76
C VAL A 205 20.94 16.14 -18.23
N PHE A 206 21.42 17.28 -18.70
CA PHE A 206 20.61 18.24 -19.45
C PHE A 206 20.38 17.71 -20.87
N GLY A 207 19.12 17.48 -21.24
CA GLY A 207 18.73 16.89 -22.53
C GLY A 207 18.26 17.90 -23.58
N GLY A 208 18.13 19.19 -23.20
CA GLY A 208 17.67 20.25 -24.08
C GLY A 208 16.49 21.03 -23.54
N ILE A 209 15.99 21.98 -24.35
CA ILE A 209 14.86 22.85 -24.00
C ILE A 209 13.72 22.60 -24.99
N ASP A 210 12.51 22.40 -24.44
CA ASP A 210 11.27 22.27 -25.21
C ASP A 210 10.52 23.60 -25.19
N THR A 211 10.38 24.21 -26.35
CA THR A 211 9.69 25.49 -26.56
C THR A 211 8.22 25.33 -26.92
N THR A 212 7.73 24.12 -27.08
CA THR A 212 6.34 23.84 -27.46
C THR A 212 5.38 23.80 -26.28
N TYR A 213 5.88 24.04 -25.07
CA TYR A 213 5.07 24.05 -23.85
C TYR A 213 4.00 25.14 -23.88
N ILE A 214 2.75 24.73 -23.69
CA ILE A 214 1.61 25.64 -23.51
C ILE A 214 1.19 25.58 -22.04
N PRO A 215 1.23 26.68 -21.27
CA PRO A 215 0.80 26.70 -19.88
C PRO A 215 -0.65 26.25 -19.71
N GLY A 216 -0.88 25.35 -18.73
CA GLY A 216 -2.21 24.80 -18.45
C GLY A 216 -2.60 23.59 -19.30
N TYR A 217 -1.90 23.32 -20.38
CA TYR A 217 -2.05 22.11 -21.16
C TYR A 217 -0.98 21.11 -20.73
N VAL A 218 -1.37 19.99 -20.18
CA VAL A 218 -0.44 18.88 -19.86
C VAL A 218 -0.13 18.16 -21.16
N SER A 219 0.47 18.89 -22.11
CA SER A 219 0.95 18.29 -23.36
C SER A 219 2.06 17.31 -23.01
N HIS A 220 2.11 16.23 -23.74
CA HIS A 220 3.19 15.26 -23.65
C HIS A 220 4.33 15.80 -24.47
N GLN A 221 5.08 16.63 -23.83
CA GLN A 221 6.19 17.40 -24.29
C GLN A 221 7.31 16.57 -24.93
N TRP A 222 7.16 15.26 -24.87
CA TRP A 222 8.04 14.32 -25.54
C TRP A 222 7.65 14.02 -26.99
N GLU A 223 6.59 14.63 -27.51
CA GLU A 223 6.06 14.32 -28.85
C GLU A 223 6.77 15.04 -29.97
N THR A 224 7.44 16.14 -29.67
CA THR A 224 8.09 16.94 -30.68
C THR A 224 9.60 16.80 -30.64
N ASP A 225 10.23 16.67 -31.81
CA ASP A 225 11.69 16.67 -31.97
C ASP A 225 12.29 18.10 -31.95
N THR A 226 11.54 19.07 -31.43
CA THR A 226 11.95 20.48 -31.36
C THR A 226 12.86 20.79 -30.20
N TRP A 227 13.72 19.84 -29.81
CA TRP A 227 14.72 20.06 -28.79
C TRP A 227 15.85 20.91 -29.35
N SER A 228 16.06 22.06 -28.77
CA SER A 228 17.21 22.88 -29.05
C SER A 228 18.09 22.88 -27.79
N GLY A 229 19.37 22.83 -27.99
CA GLY A 229 20.33 22.85 -26.91
C GLY A 229 21.43 21.80 -27.11
N PHE A 230 22.38 21.81 -26.21
CA PHE A 230 23.48 20.86 -26.13
C PHE A 230 23.26 19.94 -24.94
N ALA A 231 23.75 18.72 -25.03
CA ALA A 231 23.76 17.80 -23.88
C ALA A 231 24.87 18.21 -22.91
N ALA A 232 24.61 18.16 -21.62
CA ALA A 232 25.62 18.45 -20.58
C ALA A 232 25.32 17.66 -19.31
N ASP A 233 26.38 17.19 -18.65
CA ASP A 233 26.27 16.61 -17.32
C ASP A 233 25.97 17.68 -16.30
N LEU A 234 24.93 17.48 -15.49
CA LEU A 234 24.59 18.27 -14.32
C LEU A 234 25.18 17.65 -13.06
N ILE A 235 25.01 16.34 -12.94
CA ILE A 235 25.54 15.52 -11.84
C ILE A 235 25.98 14.20 -12.44
N ARG A 236 27.18 13.74 -12.09
CA ARG A 236 27.68 12.42 -12.44
C ARG A 236 28.37 11.81 -11.22
N LEU A 237 27.87 10.69 -10.77
CA LEU A 237 28.34 10.01 -9.56
C LEU A 237 28.53 8.51 -9.83
N PRO A 238 29.56 7.88 -9.25
CA PRO A 238 29.71 6.44 -9.34
C PRO A 238 28.58 5.74 -8.57
N ASN A 239 27.96 4.76 -9.20
CA ASN A 239 26.96 3.92 -8.55
C ASN A 239 27.67 2.85 -7.71
N ARG A 240 27.79 3.08 -6.41
CA ARG A 240 28.45 2.15 -5.49
C ARG A 240 27.65 0.89 -5.20
N ALA A 241 26.37 0.86 -5.54
CA ALA A 241 25.52 -0.30 -5.30
C ALA A 241 25.81 -1.45 -6.29
N GLY A 242 26.48 -1.17 -7.42
CA GLY A 242 26.88 -2.18 -8.40
C GLY A 242 25.72 -2.82 -9.16
N ARG A 243 24.57 -2.13 -9.21
CA ARG A 243 23.39 -2.52 -9.99
C ARG A 243 22.53 -1.30 -10.29
N THR A 244 21.68 -1.40 -11.29
CA THR A 244 20.72 -0.34 -11.61
C THR A 244 19.81 -0.04 -10.41
N LEU A 245 19.65 1.25 -10.12
CA LEU A 245 18.86 1.74 -8.97
C LEU A 245 17.38 1.85 -9.29
N ALA A 246 16.83 0.89 -10.01
CA ALA A 246 15.42 0.90 -10.40
C ALA A 246 14.82 -0.49 -10.45
N ALA A 247 13.55 -0.57 -10.14
CA ALA A 247 12.72 -1.76 -10.28
C ALA A 247 11.48 -1.44 -11.11
N ILE A 248 11.12 -2.35 -12.00
CA ILE A 248 9.95 -2.27 -12.86
C ILE A 248 9.05 -3.46 -12.56
N ALA A 249 7.83 -3.19 -12.12
CA ALA A 249 6.78 -4.17 -12.05
C ALA A 249 5.94 -4.09 -13.32
N ALA A 250 6.00 -5.10 -14.15
CA ALA A 250 5.19 -5.21 -15.36
C ALA A 250 4.18 -6.34 -15.22
N ARG A 251 2.97 -6.10 -15.68
CA ARG A 251 1.93 -7.12 -15.75
C ARG A 251 2.34 -8.20 -16.76
N PRO A 252 2.24 -9.50 -16.42
CA PRO A 252 2.52 -10.56 -17.37
C PRO A 252 1.47 -10.56 -18.48
N THR A 253 1.90 -10.29 -19.71
CA THR A 253 1.09 -10.27 -20.92
C THR A 253 1.76 -11.12 -21.98
N LEU A 254 1.09 -11.37 -23.13
CA LEU A 254 1.65 -12.24 -24.16
C LEU A 254 2.84 -11.57 -24.88
N ASP A 255 2.59 -10.52 -25.64
CA ASP A 255 3.61 -9.95 -26.54
C ASP A 255 3.99 -8.51 -26.22
N ARG A 256 3.12 -7.77 -25.55
CA ARG A 256 3.32 -6.35 -25.25
C ARG A 256 2.66 -5.95 -23.95
N GLU A 257 3.24 -4.98 -23.28
CA GLU A 257 2.67 -4.41 -22.07
C GLU A 257 1.27 -3.86 -22.32
N GLN A 258 0.30 -4.26 -21.52
CA GLN A 258 -1.09 -3.82 -21.58
C GLN A 258 -1.65 -3.59 -20.19
N GLY A 259 -2.35 -2.45 -20.03
CA GLY A 259 -3.19 -2.21 -18.85
C GLY A 259 -4.50 -3.00 -18.92
N GLU A 260 -5.15 -3.16 -17.80
CA GLU A 260 -6.45 -3.85 -17.76
C GLU A 260 -7.55 -3.09 -18.49
N MET A 261 -7.44 -1.76 -18.57
CA MET A 261 -8.44 -0.89 -19.15
C MET A 261 -8.22 -0.60 -20.64
N ASP A 262 -7.15 -1.10 -21.24
CA ASP A 262 -6.79 -0.81 -22.63
C ASP A 262 -7.92 -1.06 -23.62
N GLN A 263 -8.62 -2.17 -23.47
CA GLN A 263 -9.71 -2.54 -24.38
C GLN A 263 -10.98 -1.70 -24.17
N MET A 264 -11.15 -1.12 -22.97
CA MET A 264 -12.31 -0.26 -22.69
C MET A 264 -12.22 1.10 -23.37
N VAL A 265 -11.01 1.64 -23.53
CA VAL A 265 -10.77 2.99 -24.06
C VAL A 265 -11.43 3.19 -25.42
N GLY A 266 -11.35 2.18 -26.29
CA GLY A 266 -12.01 2.22 -27.62
C GLY A 266 -13.54 2.23 -27.53
N MET A 267 -14.10 1.43 -26.64
CA MET A 267 -15.55 1.35 -26.41
C MET A 267 -16.09 2.62 -25.75
N TYR A 268 -15.35 3.18 -24.79
CA TYR A 268 -15.69 4.45 -24.16
C TYR A 268 -15.76 5.59 -25.20
N GLY A 269 -14.76 5.71 -26.06
CA GLY A 269 -14.74 6.71 -27.13
C GLY A 269 -15.92 6.55 -28.10
N ALA A 270 -16.28 5.31 -28.46
CA ALA A 270 -17.45 5.04 -29.30
C ALA A 270 -18.76 5.41 -28.61
N GLN A 271 -18.93 5.08 -27.32
CA GLN A 271 -20.10 5.44 -26.54
C GLN A 271 -20.22 6.96 -26.40
N ALA A 272 -19.15 7.64 -26.01
CA ALA A 272 -19.12 9.10 -25.89
C ALA A 272 -19.51 9.79 -27.19
N LYS A 273 -18.99 9.28 -28.32
CA LYS A 273 -19.34 9.77 -29.66
C LYS A 273 -20.84 9.60 -29.96
N LEU A 274 -21.39 8.43 -29.71
CA LEU A 274 -22.83 8.17 -29.97
C LEU A 274 -23.73 9.02 -29.07
N THR A 275 -23.37 9.19 -27.80
CA THR A 275 -24.12 10.03 -26.86
C THR A 275 -24.10 11.50 -27.30
N ALA A 276 -22.94 12.00 -27.72
CA ALA A 276 -22.84 13.37 -28.24
C ALA A 276 -23.68 13.58 -29.51
N LEU A 277 -23.66 12.62 -30.46
CA LEU A 277 -24.52 12.68 -31.66
C LEU A 277 -26.01 12.63 -31.29
N GLN A 278 -26.37 11.85 -30.28
CA GLN A 278 -27.76 11.79 -29.82
C GLN A 278 -28.19 13.12 -29.18
N MET A 279 -27.32 13.75 -28.38
CA MET A 279 -27.60 15.07 -27.81
C MET A 279 -27.77 16.13 -28.89
N ASP A 280 -26.88 16.16 -29.91
CA ASP A 280 -26.99 17.05 -31.05
C ASP A 280 -28.31 16.82 -31.84
N ALA A 281 -28.69 15.57 -32.06
CA ALA A 281 -29.97 15.24 -32.71
C ALA A 281 -31.20 15.66 -31.85
N ILE A 282 -31.13 15.53 -30.52
CA ILE A 282 -32.19 16.02 -29.61
C ILE A 282 -32.26 17.55 -29.65
N GLU A 283 -31.10 18.24 -29.64
CA GLU A 283 -31.06 19.70 -29.74
C GLU A 283 -31.70 20.19 -31.06
N LYS A 284 -31.33 19.58 -32.19
CA LYS A 284 -31.96 19.87 -33.50
C LYS A 284 -33.42 19.51 -33.56
N ALA A 285 -33.90 18.51 -32.84
CA ALA A 285 -35.31 18.19 -32.75
C ALA A 285 -36.10 19.24 -31.93
N ILE A 286 -35.46 19.81 -30.87
CA ILE A 286 -36.07 20.89 -30.05
C ILE A 286 -35.97 22.23 -30.77
N TYR A 287 -34.86 22.51 -31.42
CA TYR A 287 -34.59 23.72 -32.21
C TYR A 287 -34.28 23.36 -33.67
N PRO A 288 -35.35 23.02 -34.44
CA PRO A 288 -35.16 22.54 -35.81
C PRO A 288 -34.57 23.64 -36.70
N ASP A 289 -33.66 23.24 -37.58
CA ASP A 289 -33.12 24.12 -38.61
C ASP A 289 -34.25 24.59 -39.52
N THR A 290 -34.36 25.88 -39.67
CA THR A 290 -35.38 26.51 -40.48
C THR A 290 -34.79 27.17 -41.72
N TYR A 291 -35.23 26.73 -42.86
CA TYR A 291 -34.77 27.24 -44.17
C TYR A 291 -35.81 28.13 -44.79
N LEU A 292 -35.36 29.29 -45.25
CA LEU A 292 -36.17 30.19 -46.03
C LEU A 292 -35.93 29.94 -47.55
N ILE A 293 -36.86 29.30 -48.18
CA ILE A 293 -36.75 28.93 -49.59
C ILE A 293 -37.39 30.02 -50.45
N SER A 294 -36.62 30.67 -51.33
CA SER A 294 -37.11 31.67 -52.26
C SER A 294 -37.94 31.05 -53.39
N ARG A 295 -39.03 31.68 -53.79
CA ARG A 295 -39.74 31.29 -55.03
C ARG A 295 -38.92 31.72 -56.24
N PRO A 296 -39.06 31.07 -57.41
CA PRO A 296 -38.41 31.50 -58.63
C PRO A 296 -38.73 32.97 -58.93
N ASN A 297 -37.69 33.80 -59.12
CA ASN A 297 -37.76 35.25 -59.39
C ASN A 297 -38.20 36.15 -58.23
N GLU A 298 -38.34 35.63 -57.00
CA GLU A 298 -38.64 36.42 -55.79
C GLU A 298 -37.53 36.21 -54.76
N GLN A 299 -37.20 37.26 -54.01
CA GLN A 299 -36.24 37.16 -52.90
C GLN A 299 -37.05 36.93 -51.60
N ALA A 300 -36.88 35.77 -50.98
CA ALA A 300 -37.47 35.49 -49.70
C ALA A 300 -36.84 36.34 -48.58
N ARG A 301 -37.68 36.97 -47.75
CA ARG A 301 -37.21 37.77 -46.64
C ARG A 301 -38.23 37.71 -45.48
N PHE A 302 -37.69 37.81 -44.28
CA PHE A 302 -38.56 38.07 -43.12
C PHE A 302 -39.01 39.53 -43.11
N VAL A 303 -40.32 39.72 -42.94
CA VAL A 303 -40.91 41.07 -42.94
C VAL A 303 -40.71 41.76 -41.60
N ARG A 304 -40.49 40.98 -40.54
CA ARG A 304 -40.38 41.47 -39.18
C ARG A 304 -39.09 40.94 -38.50
N GLY A 305 -37.99 41.68 -38.67
CA GLY A 305 -36.72 41.40 -37.99
C GLY A 305 -36.02 40.10 -38.43
N PRO A 306 -34.84 39.81 -37.89
CA PRO A 306 -34.21 38.53 -38.06
C PRO A 306 -35.03 37.45 -37.38
N PHE A 307 -35.08 36.26 -37.99
CA PHE A 307 -35.69 35.08 -37.41
C PHE A 307 -34.94 34.72 -36.10
N ASP A 308 -35.66 34.80 -34.97
CA ASP A 308 -35.06 34.62 -33.64
C ASP A 308 -35.25 33.18 -33.12
N GLY A 309 -35.94 32.33 -33.85
CA GLY A 309 -36.13 30.91 -33.52
C GLY A 309 -36.85 30.62 -32.18
N ARG A 310 -37.37 31.64 -31.50
CA ARG A 310 -38.02 31.46 -30.20
C ARG A 310 -39.40 30.84 -30.37
N SER A 311 -39.70 29.87 -29.54
CA SER A 311 -41.00 29.22 -29.49
C SER A 311 -42.13 30.21 -29.23
N GLY A 312 -43.13 30.26 -30.14
CA GLY A 312 -44.29 31.11 -30.02
C GLY A 312 -44.22 32.46 -30.75
N GLU A 313 -43.14 32.81 -31.42
CA GLU A 313 -43.08 33.99 -32.28
C GLU A 313 -43.69 33.71 -33.65
N VAL A 314 -44.55 34.62 -34.14
CA VAL A 314 -45.10 34.57 -35.46
C VAL A 314 -44.20 35.32 -36.43
N ASN A 315 -43.47 34.60 -37.26
CA ASN A 315 -42.60 35.16 -38.28
C ASN A 315 -43.40 35.38 -39.58
N ILE A 316 -43.44 36.60 -40.09
CA ILE A 316 -44.09 36.93 -41.36
C ILE A 316 -43.10 36.88 -42.47
N ILE A 317 -43.33 36.08 -43.49
CA ILE A 317 -42.47 35.85 -44.65
C ILE A 317 -43.11 36.45 -45.90
N SER A 318 -42.28 37.04 -46.76
CA SER A 318 -42.67 37.53 -48.08
C SER A 318 -41.74 36.92 -49.12
N GLY A 319 -42.30 36.50 -50.26
CA GLY A 319 -41.54 36.01 -51.42
C GLY A 319 -40.97 34.60 -51.27
N GLY A 320 -41.37 33.83 -50.28
CA GLY A 320 -40.82 32.49 -50.06
C GLY A 320 -41.70 31.60 -49.16
N GLU A 321 -41.15 30.46 -48.84
CA GLU A 321 -41.71 29.45 -47.97
C GLU A 321 -40.69 29.03 -46.92
N VAL A 322 -41.16 28.73 -45.70
CA VAL A 322 -40.32 28.21 -44.64
C VAL A 322 -40.44 26.71 -44.62
N GLN A 323 -39.29 26.07 -44.67
CA GLN A 323 -39.19 24.63 -44.46
C GLN A 323 -38.38 24.36 -43.20
N THR A 324 -38.96 23.66 -42.25
CA THR A 324 -38.29 23.15 -41.08
C THR A 324 -37.92 21.69 -41.31
N ILE A 325 -36.67 21.36 -41.10
CA ILE A 325 -36.18 20.00 -41.14
C ILE A 325 -36.16 19.49 -39.68
N ASN A 326 -37.09 18.61 -39.37
CA ASN A 326 -37.09 17.93 -38.09
C ASN A 326 -36.31 16.63 -38.22
N ASP A 327 -35.10 16.62 -37.68
CA ASP A 327 -34.40 15.37 -37.44
C ASP A 327 -35.05 14.64 -36.28
N GLN A 328 -35.63 13.46 -36.53
CA GLN A 328 -36.17 12.63 -35.46
C GLN A 328 -34.99 12.04 -34.70
N PRO A 329 -34.89 12.26 -33.37
CA PRO A 329 -33.87 11.63 -32.55
C PRO A 329 -33.95 10.11 -32.74
N GLY A 330 -32.81 9.53 -33.11
CA GLY A 330 -32.72 8.11 -33.44
C GLY A 330 -32.89 7.23 -32.21
N TRP A 331 -34.10 6.78 -31.94
CA TRP A 331 -34.40 5.82 -30.85
C TRP A 331 -33.58 4.52 -30.93
N MET A 332 -32.94 4.23 -32.07
CA MET A 332 -32.08 3.07 -32.25
C MET A 332 -30.73 3.22 -31.56
N THR A 333 -30.35 4.41 -31.10
CA THR A 333 -29.06 4.65 -30.44
C THR A 333 -29.06 4.22 -28.97
N ASP A 334 -30.17 4.33 -28.24
CA ASP A 334 -30.24 3.98 -26.83
C ASP A 334 -29.85 2.52 -26.55
N PRO A 335 -30.41 1.50 -27.26
CA PRO A 335 -29.99 0.12 -27.03
C PRO A 335 -28.52 -0.14 -27.37
N LEU A 336 -27.94 0.65 -28.29
CA LEU A 336 -26.53 0.53 -28.67
C LEU A 336 -25.63 1.14 -27.59
N ILE A 337 -26.01 2.28 -27.02
CA ILE A 337 -25.31 2.93 -25.91
C ILE A 337 -25.30 2.00 -24.69
N ASP A 338 -26.45 1.46 -24.31
CA ASP A 338 -26.56 0.48 -23.20
C ASP A 338 -25.72 -0.77 -23.45
N ARG A 339 -25.70 -1.26 -24.69
CA ARG A 339 -24.88 -2.41 -25.07
C ARG A 339 -23.38 -2.11 -24.96
N LEU A 340 -22.96 -0.91 -25.37
CA LEU A 340 -21.57 -0.48 -25.25
C LEU A 340 -21.16 -0.35 -23.77
N GLU A 341 -22.01 0.24 -22.94
CA GLU A 341 -21.77 0.34 -21.51
C GLU A 341 -21.64 -1.04 -20.86
N ARG A 342 -22.58 -1.94 -21.15
CA ARG A 342 -22.50 -3.33 -20.64
C ARG A 342 -21.23 -4.04 -21.13
N SER A 343 -20.83 -3.82 -22.38
CA SER A 343 -19.60 -4.40 -22.92
C SER A 343 -18.36 -3.84 -22.24
N GLN A 344 -18.33 -2.53 -21.92
CA GLN A 344 -17.24 -1.91 -21.16
C GLN A 344 -17.14 -2.49 -19.76
N ARG A 345 -18.29 -2.59 -19.04
CA ARG A 345 -18.35 -3.19 -17.69
C ARG A 345 -17.83 -4.63 -17.70
N LEU A 346 -18.22 -5.44 -18.68
CA LEU A 346 -17.75 -6.82 -18.82
C LEU A 346 -16.25 -6.89 -19.14
N THR A 347 -15.78 -6.07 -20.08
CA THR A 347 -14.37 -6.07 -20.52
C THR A 347 -13.44 -5.54 -19.42
N GLY A 348 -13.88 -4.50 -18.70
CA GLY A 348 -13.12 -3.92 -17.59
C GLY A 348 -13.22 -4.70 -16.30
N GLY A 349 -14.08 -5.71 -16.21
CA GLY A 349 -14.34 -6.40 -14.95
C GLY A 349 -14.87 -5.44 -13.89
N ILE A 350 -15.81 -4.55 -14.28
CA ILE A 350 -16.41 -3.53 -13.42
C ILE A 350 -17.88 -3.90 -13.21
N PRO A 351 -18.22 -4.65 -12.15
CA PRO A 351 -19.60 -4.98 -11.85
C PRO A 351 -20.46 -3.71 -11.62
N ALA A 352 -21.74 -3.79 -11.90
CA ALA A 352 -22.66 -2.66 -11.69
C ALA A 352 -22.70 -2.20 -10.22
N GLU A 353 -22.47 -3.11 -9.31
CA GLU A 353 -22.39 -2.90 -7.86
C GLU A 353 -21.24 -1.93 -7.46
N PHE A 354 -20.18 -1.79 -8.25
CA PHE A 354 -19.13 -0.79 -8.01
C PHE A 354 -19.64 0.64 -8.13
N GLY A 355 -20.65 0.88 -8.97
CA GLY A 355 -21.33 2.16 -9.09
C GLY A 355 -22.45 2.38 -8.06
N GLY A 356 -22.66 1.43 -7.15
CA GLY A 356 -23.79 1.47 -6.21
C GLY A 356 -25.13 1.06 -6.83
N GLU A 357 -25.13 0.53 -8.06
CA GLU A 357 -26.32 0.01 -8.69
C GLU A 357 -26.67 -1.38 -8.12
N SER A 358 -27.84 -1.52 -7.52
CA SER A 358 -28.33 -2.83 -7.10
C SER A 358 -29.03 -3.52 -8.29
N THR A 359 -28.51 -4.64 -8.74
CA THR A 359 -29.25 -5.47 -9.69
C THR A 359 -30.45 -6.09 -8.99
N THR A 360 -31.63 -5.95 -9.57
CA THR A 360 -32.95 -6.38 -9.02
C THR A 360 -33.00 -7.86 -8.62
N ASN A 361 -32.02 -8.67 -9.01
CA ASN A 361 -31.92 -10.11 -8.72
C ASN A 361 -31.00 -10.46 -7.55
N VAL A 362 -30.31 -9.50 -6.92
CA VAL A 362 -29.44 -9.75 -5.75
C VAL A 362 -30.27 -9.67 -4.49
N ARG A 363 -30.87 -10.80 -4.08
CA ARG A 363 -31.70 -10.88 -2.87
C ARG A 363 -30.94 -11.10 -1.58
N THR A 364 -29.63 -11.39 -1.66
CA THR A 364 -28.78 -11.62 -0.48
C THR A 364 -27.40 -11.04 -0.70
N GLY A 365 -26.80 -10.42 0.34
CA GLY A 365 -25.43 -9.89 0.32
C GLY A 365 -24.40 -10.94 -0.12
N ARG A 366 -24.57 -12.21 0.28
CA ARG A 366 -23.70 -13.31 -0.14
C ARG A 366 -23.59 -13.52 -1.64
N ARG A 367 -24.66 -13.24 -2.41
CA ARG A 367 -24.62 -13.39 -3.87
C ARG A 367 -23.88 -12.21 -4.51
N GLY A 368 -24.06 -11.01 -3.99
CA GLY A 368 -23.28 -9.83 -4.39
C GLY A 368 -21.80 -10.05 -4.16
N ASP A 369 -21.43 -10.51 -2.97
CA ASP A 369 -20.04 -10.83 -2.61
C ASP A 369 -19.46 -11.92 -3.51
N ALA A 370 -20.20 -12.98 -3.82
CA ALA A 370 -19.75 -14.05 -4.70
C ALA A 370 -19.52 -13.58 -6.15
N ILE A 371 -20.36 -12.67 -6.67
CA ILE A 371 -20.19 -12.07 -8.01
C ILE A 371 -18.95 -11.18 -8.01
N MET A 372 -18.80 -10.35 -6.97
CA MET A 372 -17.63 -9.47 -6.82
C MET A 372 -16.33 -10.27 -6.74
N SER A 373 -16.29 -11.32 -5.93
CA SER A 373 -15.13 -12.20 -5.79
C SER A 373 -14.76 -12.89 -7.10
N ALA A 374 -15.73 -13.45 -7.81
CA ALA A 374 -15.46 -14.22 -9.04
C ALA A 374 -14.84 -13.36 -10.17
N VAL A 375 -15.15 -12.06 -10.22
CA VAL A 375 -14.67 -11.16 -11.29
C VAL A 375 -13.35 -10.48 -10.93
N VAL A 376 -13.10 -10.24 -9.64
CA VAL A 376 -12.00 -9.37 -9.18
C VAL A 376 -10.81 -10.15 -8.62
N ASP A 377 -11.05 -11.34 -8.04
CA ASP A 377 -10.03 -12.04 -7.26
C ASP A 377 -8.78 -12.43 -8.08
N PHE A 378 -8.95 -12.92 -9.30
CA PHE A 378 -7.81 -13.36 -10.11
C PHE A 378 -6.92 -12.19 -10.59
N PRO A 379 -7.45 -11.13 -11.24
CA PRO A 379 -6.64 -9.96 -11.60
C PRO A 379 -6.03 -9.25 -10.39
N LEU A 380 -6.74 -9.23 -9.26
CA LEU A 380 -6.25 -8.66 -8.00
C LEU A 380 -5.05 -9.45 -7.48
N ALA A 381 -5.14 -10.79 -7.46
CA ALA A 381 -4.04 -11.66 -7.05
C ALA A 381 -2.80 -11.50 -7.93
N GLU A 382 -3.00 -11.42 -9.27
CA GLU A 382 -1.92 -11.18 -10.23
C GLU A 382 -1.21 -9.84 -9.95
N ALA A 383 -1.98 -8.76 -9.77
CA ALA A 383 -1.45 -7.42 -9.52
C ALA A 383 -0.71 -7.36 -8.17
N GLN A 384 -1.28 -7.92 -7.11
CA GLN A 384 -0.64 -7.99 -5.79
C GLN A 384 0.66 -8.80 -5.83
N ASN A 385 0.68 -9.95 -6.49
CA ASN A 385 1.90 -10.75 -6.65
C ASN A 385 2.97 -10.01 -7.47
N THR A 386 2.57 -9.27 -8.50
CA THR A 386 3.47 -8.45 -9.31
C THR A 386 4.10 -7.32 -8.48
N LEU A 387 3.30 -6.62 -7.68
CA LEU A 387 3.80 -5.59 -6.76
C LEU A 387 4.70 -6.16 -5.66
N ALA A 388 4.35 -7.32 -5.09
CA ALA A 388 5.17 -7.98 -4.07
C ALA A 388 6.56 -8.35 -4.60
N LYS A 389 6.63 -8.88 -5.84
CA LYS A 389 7.91 -9.18 -6.50
C LYS A 389 8.73 -7.92 -6.75
N SER A 390 8.09 -6.81 -7.16
CA SER A 390 8.76 -5.53 -7.33
C SER A 390 9.35 -5.02 -6.01
N LEU A 391 8.55 -4.99 -4.94
CA LEU A 391 9.00 -4.60 -3.62
C LEU A 391 10.15 -5.46 -3.12
N GLN A 392 10.13 -6.76 -3.39
CA GLN A 392 11.24 -7.65 -3.06
C GLN A 392 12.54 -7.25 -3.80
N GLN A 393 12.46 -6.85 -5.06
CA GLN A 393 13.63 -6.35 -5.81
C GLN A 393 14.07 -4.97 -5.30
N GLU A 394 13.13 -4.10 -4.98
CA GLU A 394 13.39 -2.79 -4.41
C GLU A 394 14.11 -2.89 -3.07
N ASP A 395 13.68 -3.80 -2.19
CA ASP A 395 14.36 -4.09 -0.92
C ASP A 395 15.78 -4.60 -1.14
N ALA A 396 15.99 -5.46 -2.14
CA ALA A 396 17.33 -5.93 -2.50
C ALA A 396 18.25 -4.77 -2.96
N ILE A 397 17.71 -3.83 -3.76
CA ILE A 397 18.43 -2.61 -4.15
C ILE A 397 18.71 -1.73 -2.92
N ALA A 398 17.71 -1.52 -2.07
CA ALA A 398 17.83 -0.71 -0.86
C ALA A 398 18.90 -1.23 0.09
N ILE A 399 18.95 -2.55 0.29
CA ILE A 399 19.99 -3.20 1.12
C ILE A 399 21.37 -3.02 0.51
N GLN A 400 21.50 -3.11 -0.83
CA GLN A 400 22.78 -2.86 -1.49
C GLN A 400 23.20 -1.40 -1.37
N ILE A 401 22.29 -0.44 -1.50
CA ILE A 401 22.53 0.98 -1.23
C ILE A 401 23.03 1.15 0.21
N ALA A 402 22.34 0.59 1.20
CA ALA A 402 22.71 0.71 2.60
C ALA A 402 24.12 0.15 2.87
N LYS A 403 24.46 -1.01 2.30
CA LYS A 403 25.80 -1.62 2.41
C LYS A 403 26.87 -0.78 1.72
N ALA A 404 26.61 -0.28 0.53
CA ALA A 404 27.59 0.43 -0.30
C ALA A 404 27.90 1.86 0.21
N TYR A 405 26.90 2.56 0.72
CA TYR A 405 27.02 3.95 1.13
C TYR A 405 27.27 4.13 2.62
N TRP A 406 26.75 3.24 3.48
CA TRP A 406 26.82 3.37 4.95
C TRP A 406 27.27 2.10 5.65
N GLY A 407 27.84 1.15 4.93
CA GLY A 407 28.11 -0.22 5.37
C GLY A 407 28.78 -0.35 6.74
N SER A 408 29.76 0.52 7.06
CA SER A 408 30.49 0.51 8.33
C SER A 408 29.97 1.52 9.36
N SER A 409 28.93 2.31 9.02
CA SER A 409 28.37 3.31 9.92
C SER A 409 27.26 2.70 10.77
N LYS A 410 27.19 3.10 12.05
CA LYS A 410 25.99 2.84 12.85
C LYS A 410 24.85 3.71 12.32
N VAL A 411 23.74 3.06 11.99
CA VAL A 411 22.50 3.68 11.52
C VAL A 411 21.41 3.39 12.55
N SER A 412 20.67 4.39 12.97
CA SER A 412 19.49 4.21 13.80
C SER A 412 18.26 4.11 12.92
N TYR A 413 17.30 3.30 13.32
CA TYR A 413 16.00 3.20 12.69
C TYR A 413 14.90 3.30 13.75
N HIS A 414 13.75 3.83 13.33
CA HIS A 414 12.57 3.94 14.18
C HIS A 414 11.34 3.66 13.32
N TYR A 415 10.39 2.95 13.86
CA TYR A 415 9.10 2.70 13.23
C TYR A 415 8.00 2.65 14.29
N VAL A 416 6.76 2.86 13.87
CA VAL A 416 5.61 2.84 14.76
C VAL A 416 4.90 1.50 14.63
N GLU A 417 4.81 0.76 15.72
CA GLU A 417 4.07 -0.48 15.80
C GLU A 417 2.86 -0.31 16.72
N GLY A 418 1.68 -0.24 16.11
CA GLY A 418 0.47 0.10 16.85
C GLY A 418 0.56 1.50 17.47
N ARG A 419 0.72 1.56 18.81
CA ARG A 419 0.89 2.84 19.55
C ARG A 419 2.28 2.99 20.18
N LYS A 420 3.20 2.09 19.89
CA LYS A 420 4.55 2.11 20.47
C LYS A 420 5.57 2.48 19.42
N LEU A 421 6.47 3.39 19.77
CA LEU A 421 7.66 3.67 18.98
C LEU A 421 8.65 2.53 19.21
N ARG A 422 9.03 1.83 18.16
CA ARG A 422 10.11 0.84 18.12
C ARG A 422 11.32 1.46 17.45
N GLY A 423 12.49 1.01 17.79
CA GLY A 423 13.71 1.47 17.18
C GLY A 423 14.94 0.72 17.67
N GLY A 424 15.98 0.82 16.89
CA GLY A 424 17.25 0.18 17.19
C GLY A 424 18.39 0.85 16.42
N THR A 425 19.58 0.30 16.60
CA THR A 425 20.77 0.69 15.83
C THR A 425 21.37 -0.55 15.19
N TYR A 426 21.84 -0.42 13.97
CA TYR A 426 22.48 -1.49 13.25
C TYR A 426 23.64 -0.99 12.39
N THR A 427 24.54 -1.89 12.03
CA THR A 427 25.57 -1.67 11.03
C THR A 427 25.19 -2.45 9.77
N PRO A 428 24.97 -1.81 8.58
CA PRO A 428 24.44 -2.50 7.42
C PRO A 428 25.25 -3.74 6.99
N ASN A 429 26.59 -3.66 7.01
CA ASN A 429 27.43 -4.79 6.63
C ASN A 429 27.29 -5.98 7.59
N GLU A 430 27.11 -5.73 8.88
CA GLU A 430 26.95 -6.78 9.89
C GLU A 430 25.54 -7.38 9.83
N LEU A 431 24.49 -6.52 9.78
CA LEU A 431 23.12 -6.97 9.77
C LEU A 431 22.79 -7.79 8.52
N PHE A 432 23.17 -7.28 7.33
CA PHE A 432 22.89 -7.90 6.05
C PHE A 432 24.05 -8.75 5.51
N GLU A 433 24.90 -9.30 6.39
CA GLU A 433 25.97 -10.20 6.01
C GLU A 433 25.44 -11.47 5.34
N GLY A 434 26.19 -11.97 4.34
CA GLY A 434 25.87 -13.21 3.62
C GLY A 434 24.84 -13.02 2.49
N PRO A 435 24.37 -14.12 1.89
CA PRO A 435 23.38 -14.07 0.82
C PRO A 435 22.04 -13.53 1.34
N LEU A 436 21.43 -12.68 0.53
CA LEU A 436 20.16 -12.06 0.85
C LEU A 436 19.00 -12.97 0.42
N TYR A 437 18.40 -13.65 1.38
CA TYR A 437 17.14 -14.38 1.17
C TYR A 437 16.05 -13.64 1.91
N HIS A 438 15.09 -13.09 1.17
CA HIS A 438 13.89 -12.51 1.74
C HIS A 438 12.73 -12.71 0.77
N LYS A 439 11.54 -12.64 1.28
CA LYS A 439 10.30 -12.76 0.52
C LYS A 439 9.37 -11.63 0.92
N VAL A 440 8.81 -10.97 -0.08
CA VAL A 440 7.68 -10.05 0.10
C VAL A 440 6.45 -10.74 -0.48
N SER A 441 5.38 -10.80 0.27
CA SER A 441 4.15 -11.47 -0.17
C SER A 441 2.92 -10.86 0.50
N TYR A 442 1.81 -10.86 -0.22
CA TYR A 442 0.52 -10.60 0.40
C TYR A 442 0.08 -11.85 1.17
N PRO A 443 -0.51 -11.72 2.36
CA PRO A 443 -0.92 -12.86 3.19
C PRO A 443 -1.84 -13.83 2.44
N VAL A 444 -2.86 -13.29 1.77
CA VAL A 444 -3.66 -14.04 0.80
C VAL A 444 -3.97 -13.12 -0.38
N ALA A 445 -3.26 -13.32 -1.49
CA ALA A 445 -3.45 -12.53 -2.69
C ALA A 445 -4.86 -12.75 -3.29
N GLY A 446 -5.58 -11.67 -3.57
CA GLY A 446 -6.89 -11.70 -4.19
C GLY A 446 -8.07 -12.01 -3.28
N ALA A 447 -7.86 -12.31 -2.00
CA ALA A 447 -8.96 -12.58 -1.08
C ALA A 447 -9.56 -11.29 -0.50
N ASP A 448 -10.88 -11.28 -0.37
CA ASP A 448 -11.56 -10.27 0.42
C ASP A 448 -11.29 -10.49 1.92
N MET A 449 -10.95 -9.41 2.63
CA MET A 449 -10.54 -9.46 4.03
C MET A 449 -11.59 -10.12 4.94
N ASN A 450 -12.87 -9.78 4.75
CA ASN A 450 -13.95 -10.34 5.57
C ASN A 450 -14.12 -11.85 5.37
N ASN A 451 -14.09 -12.30 4.11
CA ASN A 451 -14.18 -13.72 3.78
C ASN A 451 -12.96 -14.50 4.27
N LEU A 452 -11.77 -13.88 4.25
CA LEU A 452 -10.55 -14.45 4.79
C LEU A 452 -10.68 -14.69 6.30
N ILE A 453 -11.03 -13.65 7.08
CA ILE A 453 -11.15 -13.72 8.54
C ILE A 453 -12.18 -14.80 8.94
N VAL A 454 -13.35 -14.82 8.28
CA VAL A 454 -14.39 -15.82 8.54
C VAL A 454 -13.90 -17.24 8.21
N GLY A 455 -13.25 -17.41 7.06
CA GLY A 455 -12.71 -18.71 6.64
C GLY A 455 -11.60 -19.23 7.55
N VAL A 456 -10.69 -18.36 7.98
CA VAL A 456 -9.63 -18.68 8.95
C VAL A 456 -10.23 -19.04 10.30
N GLY A 457 -11.20 -18.24 10.81
CA GLY A 457 -11.89 -18.52 12.05
C GLY A 457 -12.60 -19.88 12.07
N GLN A 458 -13.26 -20.26 10.96
CA GLN A 458 -13.89 -21.57 10.80
C GLN A 458 -12.86 -22.71 10.82
N ARG A 459 -11.72 -22.56 10.15
CA ARG A 459 -10.65 -23.57 10.12
C ARG A 459 -10.00 -23.77 11.48
N ILE A 460 -9.82 -22.70 12.27
CA ILE A 460 -9.37 -22.80 13.66
C ILE A 460 -10.41 -23.56 14.49
N GLY A 461 -11.69 -23.20 14.36
CA GLY A 461 -12.78 -23.88 15.07
C GLY A 461 -12.93 -25.36 14.75
N LEU A 462 -12.59 -25.77 13.51
CA LEU A 462 -12.58 -27.17 13.04
C LEU A 462 -11.26 -27.90 13.41
N GLY A 463 -10.27 -27.21 14.00
CA GLY A 463 -8.97 -27.80 14.34
C GLY A 463 -8.10 -28.13 13.12
N THR A 464 -8.42 -27.62 11.92
CA THR A 464 -7.65 -27.86 10.69
C THR A 464 -6.55 -26.83 10.44
N MET A 465 -6.48 -25.77 11.26
CA MET A 465 -5.48 -24.72 11.19
C MET A 465 -5.01 -24.33 12.58
N SER A 466 -3.70 -24.16 12.76
CA SER A 466 -3.13 -23.65 14.00
C SER A 466 -3.40 -22.16 14.17
N LYS A 467 -3.41 -21.67 15.44
CA LYS A 467 -3.54 -20.23 15.72
C LYS A 467 -2.39 -19.42 15.12
N GLN A 468 -1.18 -19.98 15.09
CA GLN A 468 0.00 -19.36 14.49
C GLN A 468 -0.17 -19.19 12.98
N SER A 469 -0.54 -20.26 12.25
CA SER A 469 -0.81 -20.15 10.81
C SER A 469 -1.96 -19.21 10.48
N ALA A 470 -2.92 -19.08 11.38
CA ALA A 470 -4.01 -18.12 11.24
C ALA A 470 -3.52 -16.67 11.39
N ALA A 471 -2.64 -16.41 12.35
CA ALA A 471 -2.03 -15.10 12.54
C ALA A 471 -1.13 -14.71 11.34
N GLU A 472 -0.43 -15.68 10.73
CA GLU A 472 0.36 -15.48 9.52
C GLU A 472 -0.49 -15.11 8.28
N LEU A 473 -1.76 -15.53 8.26
CA LEU A 473 -2.69 -15.25 7.17
C LEU A 473 -3.56 -14.00 7.42
N ASP A 474 -3.58 -13.47 8.64
CA ASP A 474 -4.37 -12.29 8.97
C ASP A 474 -3.65 -11.01 8.52
N PRO A 475 -4.17 -10.27 7.55
CA PRO A 475 -3.53 -9.06 7.05
C PRO A 475 -3.53 -7.89 8.05
N LEU A 476 -4.27 -7.99 9.16
CA LEU A 476 -4.29 -7.02 10.24
C LEU A 476 -3.17 -7.26 11.27
N ILE A 477 -2.54 -8.44 11.22
CA ILE A 477 -1.43 -8.81 12.09
C ILE A 477 -0.12 -8.56 11.36
N ASP A 478 0.55 -7.51 11.74
CA ASP A 478 1.83 -7.11 11.14
C ASP A 478 2.98 -8.08 11.46
N ASP A 479 2.99 -8.62 12.66
CA ASP A 479 3.99 -9.54 13.17
C ASP A 479 3.34 -10.73 13.86
N PRO A 480 3.16 -11.86 13.14
CA PRO A 480 2.52 -13.06 13.68
C PRO A 480 3.27 -13.69 14.84
N GLU A 481 4.61 -13.62 14.84
CA GLU A 481 5.43 -14.18 15.94
C GLU A 481 5.25 -13.37 17.22
N LEU A 482 5.36 -12.04 17.11
CA LEU A 482 5.16 -11.14 18.24
C LEU A 482 3.73 -11.23 18.80
N GLU A 483 2.73 -11.38 17.94
CA GLU A 483 1.34 -11.53 18.36
C GLU A 483 1.11 -12.88 19.06
N THR A 484 1.75 -13.94 18.59
CA THR A 484 1.72 -15.25 19.26
C THR A 484 2.37 -15.19 20.64
N ASP A 485 3.50 -14.47 20.77
CA ASP A 485 4.15 -14.25 22.07
C ASP A 485 3.27 -13.43 23.01
N ARG A 486 2.61 -12.38 22.52
CA ARG A 486 1.63 -11.59 23.28
C ARG A 486 0.46 -12.44 23.75
N MET A 487 -0.13 -13.23 22.85
CA MET A 487 -1.24 -14.14 23.22
C MET A 487 -0.81 -15.16 24.27
N THR A 488 0.43 -15.66 24.17
CA THR A 488 0.99 -16.60 25.17
C THR A 488 1.20 -15.90 26.51
N ALA A 489 1.76 -14.69 26.51
CA ALA A 489 1.95 -13.89 27.72
C ALA A 489 0.60 -13.52 28.37
N GLU A 490 -0.39 -13.11 27.58
CA GLU A 490 -1.75 -12.85 28.06
C GLU A 490 -2.43 -14.10 28.62
N GLY A 491 -2.24 -15.25 27.95
CA GLY A 491 -2.75 -16.54 28.43
C GLY A 491 -2.13 -16.95 29.77
N LEU A 492 -0.81 -16.76 29.94
CA LEU A 492 -0.12 -17.00 31.23
C LEU A 492 -0.59 -16.02 32.32
N HIS A 493 -0.74 -14.73 31.94
CA HIS A 493 -1.24 -13.73 32.87
C HIS A 493 -2.68 -14.04 33.30
N ALA A 494 -3.55 -14.45 32.41
CA ALA A 494 -4.92 -14.87 32.70
C ALA A 494 -4.94 -16.13 33.61
N ALA A 495 -4.06 -17.10 33.35
CA ALA A 495 -3.93 -18.31 34.16
C ALA A 495 -3.44 -18.00 35.59
N LEU A 496 -2.46 -17.09 35.70
CA LEU A 496 -1.98 -16.62 37.02
C LEU A 496 -3.09 -15.90 37.79
N LEU A 497 -3.84 -15.04 37.13
CA LEU A 497 -4.94 -14.29 37.72
C LEU A 497 -6.07 -15.23 38.16
N ALA A 498 -6.40 -16.23 37.36
CA ALA A 498 -7.36 -17.27 37.72
C ALA A 498 -6.88 -18.12 38.91
N SER A 499 -5.58 -18.46 39.00
CA SER A 499 -5.01 -19.20 40.12
C SER A 499 -5.07 -18.41 41.43
N VAL A 500 -4.79 -17.10 41.38
CA VAL A 500 -4.92 -16.20 42.53
C VAL A 500 -6.38 -16.08 43.00
N GLN A 501 -7.33 -15.94 42.01
CA GLN A 501 -8.76 -15.90 42.30
C GLN A 501 -9.27 -17.20 42.96
N ASN A 502 -8.87 -18.34 42.42
CA ASN A 502 -9.24 -19.65 42.98
C ASN A 502 -8.64 -19.85 44.38
N ALA A 503 -7.36 -19.52 44.57
CA ALA A 503 -6.72 -19.60 45.90
C ALA A 503 -7.38 -18.67 46.93
N ALA A 504 -7.84 -17.50 46.49
CA ALA A 504 -8.60 -16.57 47.35
C ALA A 504 -10.01 -17.12 47.67
N ALA A 505 -10.70 -17.74 46.71
CA ALA A 505 -12.04 -18.31 46.88
C ALA A 505 -12.04 -19.56 47.75
N GLU A 506 -11.00 -20.38 47.66
CA GLU A 506 -10.81 -21.61 48.47
C GLU A 506 -10.25 -21.33 49.90
N GLY A 507 -10.00 -20.06 50.22
CA GLY A 507 -9.44 -19.66 51.52
C GLY A 507 -7.96 -20.01 51.70
N GLY A 508 -7.30 -20.44 50.61
CA GLY A 508 -5.87 -20.80 50.61
C GLY A 508 -4.93 -19.58 50.60
N MET A 509 -5.47 -18.38 50.41
CA MET A 509 -4.71 -17.12 50.43
C MET A 509 -5.42 -16.11 51.35
N PRO A 510 -4.73 -15.56 52.36
CA PRO A 510 -5.33 -14.56 53.25
C PRO A 510 -5.79 -13.32 52.47
N PRO A 511 -6.95 -12.73 52.80
CA PRO A 511 -7.46 -11.53 52.11
C PRO A 511 -6.47 -10.35 52.08
N GLN A 512 -5.62 -10.26 53.11
CA GLN A 512 -4.57 -9.24 53.21
C GLN A 512 -3.50 -9.38 52.12
N VAL A 513 -3.08 -10.60 51.82
CA VAL A 513 -2.10 -10.89 50.75
C VAL A 513 -2.70 -10.57 49.38
N VAL A 514 -3.97 -10.89 49.15
CA VAL A 514 -4.66 -10.54 47.88
C VAL A 514 -4.77 -9.02 47.75
N GLY A 515 -5.11 -8.31 48.82
CA GLY A 515 -5.14 -6.85 48.84
C GLY A 515 -3.78 -6.23 48.56
N ARG A 516 -2.71 -6.81 49.09
CA ARG A 516 -1.34 -6.37 48.87
C ARG A 516 -0.85 -6.59 47.44
N ILE A 517 -1.18 -7.73 46.83
CA ILE A 517 -0.92 -7.99 45.41
C ILE A 517 -1.60 -6.93 44.55
N MET A 518 -2.88 -6.63 44.80
CA MET A 518 -3.61 -5.60 44.07
C MET A 518 -3.00 -4.21 44.23
N GLU A 519 -2.55 -3.87 45.41
CA GLU A 519 -1.88 -2.60 45.69
C GLU A 519 -0.53 -2.50 44.98
N LEU A 520 0.29 -3.54 44.99
CA LEU A 520 1.60 -3.60 44.30
C LEU A 520 1.46 -3.46 42.79
N VAL A 521 0.47 -4.11 42.18
CA VAL A 521 0.18 -3.99 40.75
C VAL A 521 -0.32 -2.59 40.42
N ARG A 522 -1.17 -1.99 41.24
CA ARG A 522 -1.82 -0.70 40.95
C ARG A 522 -0.93 0.50 41.25
N SER A 523 -0.22 0.51 42.37
CA SER A 523 0.58 1.65 42.85
C SER A 523 2.02 1.60 42.37
N ASN A 524 2.67 0.42 42.37
CA ASN A 524 4.08 0.30 41.99
C ASN A 524 4.29 -0.12 40.54
N LYS A 525 3.20 -0.35 39.76
CA LYS A 525 3.25 -0.81 38.36
C LYS A 525 4.12 -2.06 38.16
N LEU A 526 4.22 -2.92 39.17
CA LEU A 526 4.92 -4.19 39.09
C LEU A 526 4.12 -5.17 38.24
N GLU A 527 4.79 -6.05 37.57
CA GLU A 527 4.13 -7.13 36.85
C GLU A 527 3.50 -8.11 37.86
N LEU A 528 2.39 -8.76 37.47
CA LEU A 528 1.61 -9.60 38.38
C LEU A 528 2.44 -10.69 39.08
N HIS A 529 3.38 -11.31 38.36
CA HIS A 529 4.25 -12.35 38.91
C HIS A 529 5.24 -11.81 39.97
N GLU A 530 5.76 -10.58 39.75
CA GLU A 530 6.63 -9.90 40.70
C GLU A 530 5.84 -9.45 41.95
N ALA A 531 4.61 -8.96 41.74
CA ALA A 531 3.73 -8.56 42.80
C ALA A 531 3.32 -9.75 43.67
N ILE A 532 3.07 -10.92 43.09
CA ILE A 532 2.78 -12.16 43.81
C ILE A 532 4.00 -12.61 44.63
N ALA A 533 5.18 -12.65 44.01
CA ALA A 533 6.41 -13.05 44.69
C ALA A 533 6.71 -12.14 45.89
N LYS A 534 6.60 -10.83 45.68
CA LYS A 534 6.86 -9.84 46.75
C LYS A 534 5.83 -9.86 47.87
N ALA A 535 4.54 -10.01 47.55
CA ALA A 535 3.51 -10.13 48.57
C ALA A 535 3.62 -11.43 49.38
N GLN A 536 4.13 -12.52 48.78
CA GLN A 536 4.42 -13.76 49.49
C GLN A 536 5.65 -13.64 50.38
N GLU A 537 6.68 -12.94 49.95
CA GLU A 537 7.89 -12.66 50.73
C GLU A 537 7.55 -11.77 51.93
N GLU A 538 6.80 -10.68 51.75
CA GLU A 538 6.33 -9.79 52.80
C GLU A 538 5.44 -10.56 53.81
N ALA A 539 4.55 -11.44 53.36
CA ALA A 539 3.70 -12.25 54.23
C ALA A 539 4.49 -13.31 55.03
N ALA A 540 5.55 -13.87 54.45
CA ALA A 540 6.46 -14.79 55.13
C ALA A 540 7.28 -14.08 56.22
N GLU A 541 7.79 -12.88 55.93
CA GLU A 541 8.50 -12.05 56.91
C GLU A 541 7.60 -11.60 58.08
N GLU A 542 6.32 -11.25 57.81
CA GLU A 542 5.36 -10.92 58.85
C GLU A 542 5.05 -12.13 59.76
N GLN A 543 4.98 -13.34 59.17
CA GLN A 543 4.78 -14.57 59.97
C GLN A 543 6.01 -14.93 60.81
N GLU A 544 7.22 -14.76 60.29
CA GLU A 544 8.44 -14.94 61.09
C GLU A 544 8.55 -13.93 62.24
N GLN A 545 8.20 -12.66 61.98
CA GLN A 545 8.20 -11.62 63.00
C GLN A 545 7.12 -11.85 64.06
N ALA A 546 5.95 -12.38 63.69
CA ALA A 546 4.90 -12.74 64.64
C ALA A 546 5.27 -13.95 65.49
N GLN A 547 6.09 -14.89 65.01
CA GLN A 547 6.61 -16.03 65.75
C GLN A 547 7.82 -15.66 66.60
N ALA A 548 8.52 -14.58 66.29
CA ALA A 548 9.70 -14.12 67.02
C ALA A 548 9.36 -13.21 68.23
N GLN A 549 8.10 -12.80 68.44
CA GLN A 549 7.70 -12.07 69.60
C GLN A 549 7.51 -13.08 70.78
N PRO A 550 8.34 -13.05 71.79
CA PRO A 550 8.13 -13.92 72.94
C PRO A 550 6.84 -13.51 73.67
N THR A 551 5.86 -14.39 73.62
CA THR A 551 4.61 -14.23 74.37
C THR A 551 4.92 -14.26 75.84
N GLY A 552 5.01 -13.07 76.42
CA GLY A 552 5.06 -12.90 77.87
C GLY A 552 3.83 -13.45 78.65
N MET A 553 3.10 -14.35 77.97
CA MET A 553 1.91 -15.01 78.48
C MET A 553 2.18 -16.45 78.95
N GLU A 554 3.31 -17.06 78.55
CA GLU A 554 3.68 -18.40 78.99
C GLU A 554 4.22 -18.42 80.42
N GLU A 555 4.80 -17.34 80.94
CA GLU A 555 5.23 -17.25 82.32
C GLU A 555 4.07 -17.05 83.33
N ALA A 556 2.95 -16.48 82.88
CA ALA A 556 1.76 -16.32 83.75
C ALA A 556 0.92 -17.61 83.82
N LEU A 557 0.91 -18.47 82.81
CA LEU A 557 0.19 -19.74 82.82
C LEU A 557 0.95 -20.89 83.51
N ALA A 558 2.27 -20.80 83.59
CA ALA A 558 3.08 -21.78 84.31
C ALA A 558 2.92 -21.69 85.86
N GLN A 559 2.46 -20.56 86.40
CA GLN A 559 2.16 -20.40 87.83
C GLN A 559 0.75 -20.84 88.24
N GLU A 560 -0.21 -20.94 87.34
CA GLU A 560 -1.59 -21.37 87.62
C GLU A 560 -1.81 -22.89 87.42
N ALA A 561 -0.95 -23.59 86.66
CA ALA A 561 -1.04 -25.02 86.35
C ALA A 561 -0.50 -25.94 87.47
N ALA A 562 -0.02 -25.39 88.64
CA ALA A 562 0.47 -26.16 89.77
C ALA A 562 -0.63 -26.53 90.79
N GLN A 563 -1.89 -26.15 90.56
CA GLN A 563 -3.01 -26.51 91.45
C GLN A 563 -4.23 -26.97 90.65
N GLY A 564 -4.37 -28.28 90.43
CA GLY A 564 -5.64 -28.84 89.99
C GLY A 564 -5.52 -30.06 89.09
N MET A 565 -5.44 -31.23 89.68
CA MET A 565 -5.61 -32.52 89.01
C MET A 565 -7.03 -32.68 88.45
N GLY A 566 -7.18 -33.13 87.20
CA GLY A 566 -8.43 -33.58 86.59
C GLY A 566 -8.18 -34.22 85.25
N GLU A 567 -8.62 -35.47 85.09
CA GLU A 567 -8.38 -36.42 84.00
C GLU A 567 -8.69 -35.89 82.56
N PRO A 568 -8.06 -36.44 81.51
CA PRO A 568 -8.16 -35.94 80.15
C PRO A 568 -9.34 -36.54 79.38
N GLN A 569 -10.20 -35.66 78.83
CA GLN A 569 -11.14 -36.05 77.80
C GLN A 569 -10.55 -35.69 76.43
N ALA A 570 -10.67 -36.63 75.46
CA ALA A 570 -10.19 -36.56 74.09
C ALA A 570 -10.81 -35.40 73.28
N VAL A 571 -9.96 -34.61 72.67
CA VAL A 571 -10.33 -33.56 71.72
C VAL A 571 -10.10 -34.06 70.28
N PRO A 572 -11.04 -33.84 69.32
CA PRO A 572 -10.89 -34.30 67.95
C PRO A 572 -9.82 -33.49 67.21
N GLN A 573 -9.00 -34.19 66.47
CA GLN A 573 -7.98 -33.61 65.56
C GLN A 573 -8.60 -32.67 64.51
N VAL A 574 -8.22 -31.41 64.60
CA VAL A 574 -8.43 -30.43 63.52
C VAL A 574 -7.27 -30.58 62.52
N GLY A 575 -7.64 -30.80 61.31
CA GLY A 575 -6.69 -31.04 60.21
C GLY A 575 -5.74 -29.85 59.94
N GLU A 576 -4.51 -30.19 59.67
CA GLU A 576 -3.42 -29.24 59.36
C GLU A 576 -3.74 -28.34 58.19
N PRO A 577 -3.55 -27.02 58.26
CA PRO A 577 -3.67 -26.09 57.14
C PRO A 577 -2.33 -25.93 56.40
N GLY A 578 -1.76 -27.02 55.88
CA GLY A 578 -0.44 -26.98 55.25
C GLY A 578 -0.38 -27.40 53.79
N ALA A 579 -1.50 -27.89 53.22
CA ALA A 579 -1.45 -28.54 51.89
C ALA A 579 -1.58 -27.62 50.67
N SER A 580 -2.00 -26.35 50.80
CA SER A 580 -2.24 -25.48 49.63
C SER A 580 -1.04 -24.67 49.16
N LEU A 581 -0.12 -24.29 50.05
CA LEU A 581 1.09 -23.54 49.70
C LEU A 581 2.15 -24.41 48.98
N GLY A 582 2.23 -25.71 49.32
CA GLY A 582 3.12 -26.67 48.68
C GLY A 582 2.78 -26.90 47.20
N ASN A 583 1.50 -26.83 46.84
CA ASN A 583 1.06 -27.00 45.47
C ASN A 583 1.40 -25.80 44.55
N LEU A 584 1.38 -24.58 45.07
CA LEU A 584 1.77 -23.37 44.35
C LEU A 584 3.27 -23.31 44.09
N GLN A 585 4.09 -23.69 45.11
CA GLN A 585 5.55 -23.79 44.93
C GLN A 585 5.94 -24.92 43.98
N GLN A 586 5.23 -26.05 43.99
CA GLN A 586 5.43 -27.11 43.01
C GLN A 586 5.03 -26.68 41.58
N LEU A 587 3.97 -25.90 41.43
CA LEU A 587 3.53 -25.37 40.11
C LEU A 587 4.54 -24.35 39.58
N MET A 588 5.06 -23.46 40.40
CA MET A 588 6.12 -22.50 40.03
C MET A 588 7.45 -23.20 39.72
N THR A 589 7.79 -24.26 40.44
CA THR A 589 8.99 -25.06 40.16
C THR A 589 8.85 -25.89 38.89
N ASN A 590 7.64 -26.38 38.59
CA ASN A 590 7.34 -27.08 37.34
C ASN A 590 7.31 -26.14 36.14
N LEU A 591 6.80 -24.92 36.28
CA LEU A 591 6.86 -23.88 35.22
C LEU A 591 8.29 -23.44 34.94
N ARG A 592 9.15 -23.29 35.94
CA ARG A 592 10.60 -23.07 35.74
C ARG A 592 11.29 -24.26 35.07
N ARG A 593 10.87 -25.50 35.30
CA ARG A 593 11.42 -26.72 34.65
C ARG A 593 10.88 -26.95 33.26
N THR A 594 9.66 -26.54 32.94
CA THR A 594 9.10 -26.67 31.57
C THR A 594 9.66 -25.61 30.64
N GLY A 595 9.91 -24.37 31.08
CA GLY A 595 10.57 -23.32 30.31
C GLY A 595 12.01 -23.68 29.89
N THR A 596 12.68 -24.57 30.63
CA THR A 596 14.03 -25.08 30.30
C THR A 596 14.02 -26.45 29.59
N ARG A 597 12.88 -27.11 29.42
CA ARG A 597 12.82 -28.45 28.78
C ARG A 597 12.24 -28.48 27.36
N GLN A 598 11.64 -27.41 26.88
CA GLN A 598 11.22 -27.33 25.48
C GLN A 598 12.37 -27.03 24.50
N ALA A 599 13.58 -26.75 25.01
CA ALA A 599 14.79 -26.57 24.19
C ALA A 599 15.57 -27.88 23.90
N GLY A 600 15.01 -29.04 24.20
CA GLY A 600 15.81 -30.28 24.11
C GLY A 600 15.04 -31.57 23.87
N ARG A 601 14.10 -31.61 22.88
CA ARG A 601 13.57 -32.88 22.41
C ARG A 601 12.90 -32.76 21.04
N GLU A 602 13.71 -32.76 20.01
CA GLU A 602 13.38 -33.33 18.69
C GLU A 602 14.69 -33.63 17.93
N VAL A 603 15.32 -34.73 18.35
CA VAL A 603 16.22 -35.48 17.46
C VAL A 603 15.95 -36.94 17.79
N LEU A 604 15.42 -37.65 16.79
CA LEU A 604 15.29 -39.07 16.59
C LEU A 604 13.83 -39.53 16.39
N GLY A 605 13.53 -39.75 15.11
CA GLY A 605 12.38 -40.46 14.62
C GLY A 605 12.08 -40.10 13.17
#